data_2b171f9e59102f49db56876b74a4948e
#
_entry.id   2b171f9e59102f49db56876b74a4948e
#
_cell.length_a   1.000
_cell.length_b   1.000
_cell.length_c   1.000
_cell.angle_alpha   90.00
_cell.angle_beta   90.00
_cell.angle_gamma   90.00
#
_symmetry.space_group_name_H-M   'P 1'
#
loop_
_entity.id
_entity.type
_entity.pdbx_description
1 polymer ?
#
loop_
_entity_poly.entity_id
_entity_poly.type
_entity_poly.pdbx_seq_one_letter_code
_entity_poly.pdbx_strand_id
1 'polypeptide(L)'
;MEKAAFTNGYEFTQGSSYVLPEYPFVEPPEIASGEVVRHPIVIVGGGITGLTMACSLARLGVAAVLLDEDNTVGVKGASSRGICYTQKSLEIFHKLGIYEAIAKKGIQWSVGRTFAGEDEVYSFDLRAQSNFNLSAQPPFINIQQFYIEGYLVERILEIGHVDIRWSSRVTAFSQDDSGALLTVTTPAGSYDIAADHVIDATGGHSPFHQWLGAAVKSQKGDDRWCIADVRFSTHPPVERHTWIEAPFNENRAVWQHLMADDVWRIDYQMAPNADPQYVSREDVVRERLQRQFGPDVAVEIVWVGPYAYRSQCVDQLRMGRVFFLGDAVKTVSPFGARGGNTGIADADNLACKLAMVLKGLAAPKLLGSYHEERFEAATQNVQVTNRTARFLRAPDGPERVFRNAAISLAKRHPFARALINTGRMAVANRYTRSGTCAEAGGTPVQNVAIGFDVVGKRTGTLNDLLNWCEGRLLLLLFGRIPAMDLPRLCALSQQLPVRIVQVLEPTLQITGHPSAQEHVYDLNGHLRQATHAQSLQWVLVRPDAYLAAGGHSGPKWHSQVTAALLRATGAGI
;
A
#
# COMPACT_ATOMS: atom_id res chain seq x y z
N MET A 1 14.02 3.93 34.71
CA MET A 1 14.16 3.17 33.45
C MET A 1 12.84 2.43 33.22
N GLU A 2 12.06 2.84 32.25
CA GLU A 2 10.88 2.08 31.81
C GLU A 2 11.33 0.71 31.30
N LYS A 3 10.61 -0.34 31.69
CA LYS A 3 10.91 -1.70 31.22
C LYS A 3 10.60 -1.79 29.73
N ALA A 4 11.60 -2.11 28.91
CA ALA A 4 11.38 -2.40 27.50
C ALA A 4 10.33 -3.53 27.40
N ALA A 5 9.29 -3.31 26.61
CA ALA A 5 8.25 -4.29 26.33
C ALA A 5 8.31 -4.65 24.84
N PHE A 6 7.78 -5.81 24.47
CA PHE A 6 7.52 -6.08 23.06
C PHE A 6 6.42 -5.15 22.60
N THR A 7 6.74 -4.29 21.63
CA THR A 7 5.88 -3.25 21.11
C THR A 7 5.29 -3.64 19.77
N ASN A 8 4.32 -2.90 19.26
CA ASN A 8 3.81 -3.06 17.91
C ASN A 8 4.62 -2.24 16.89
N GLY A 9 5.85 -1.86 17.23
CA GLY A 9 6.68 -0.98 16.41
C GLY A 9 6.36 0.50 16.54
N TYR A 10 5.52 0.88 17.50
CA TYR A 10 5.13 2.28 17.75
C TYR A 10 5.94 2.95 18.88
N GLU A 11 6.77 2.21 19.60
CA GLU A 11 7.56 2.76 20.69
C GLU A 11 9.02 2.94 20.28
N PHE A 12 9.59 4.02 20.78
CA PHE A 12 10.96 4.45 20.53
C PHE A 12 11.98 3.46 21.11
N THR A 13 12.96 3.05 20.30
CA THR A 13 14.17 2.38 20.76
C THR A 13 15.35 3.32 20.64
N GLN A 14 15.98 3.66 21.75
CA GLN A 14 17.20 4.47 21.76
C GLN A 14 18.35 3.71 21.07
N GLY A 15 19.20 4.43 20.34
CA GLY A 15 20.45 3.89 19.81
C GLY A 15 20.43 3.50 18.33
N SER A 16 19.53 4.08 17.53
CA SER A 16 19.60 3.94 16.07
C SER A 16 20.70 4.83 15.48
N SER A 17 21.46 4.31 14.50
CA SER A 17 22.36 5.11 13.68
C SER A 17 21.68 5.71 12.43
N TYR A 18 20.37 5.55 12.27
CA TYR A 18 19.61 6.25 11.23
C TYR A 18 19.45 7.73 11.57
N VAL A 19 19.68 8.59 10.60
CA VAL A 19 19.46 10.03 10.70
C VAL A 19 18.19 10.37 9.94
N LEU A 20 17.19 10.91 10.66
CA LEU A 20 15.91 11.31 10.07
C LEU A 20 15.85 12.82 9.90
N PRO A 21 15.13 13.33 8.88
CA PRO A 21 14.90 14.75 8.73
C PRO A 21 14.04 15.28 9.88
N GLU A 22 14.32 16.49 10.33
CA GLU A 22 13.49 17.22 11.29
C GLU A 22 12.76 18.34 10.55
N TYR A 23 11.47 18.48 10.83
CA TYR A 23 10.63 19.52 10.25
C TYR A 23 10.28 20.54 11.32
N PRO A 24 10.49 21.85 11.08
CA PRO A 24 10.20 22.87 12.08
C PRO A 24 8.70 22.97 12.33
N PHE A 25 8.34 23.24 13.59
CA PHE A 25 6.99 23.66 13.92
C PHE A 25 6.72 25.03 13.30
N VAL A 26 5.58 25.15 12.64
CA VAL A 26 5.04 26.42 12.12
C VAL A 26 3.73 26.67 12.83
N GLU A 27 3.59 27.84 13.48
CA GLU A 27 2.37 28.20 14.20
C GLU A 27 1.18 28.29 13.23
N PRO A 28 0.11 27.51 13.44
CA PRO A 28 -1.09 27.58 12.60
C PRO A 28 -1.81 28.92 12.76
N PRO A 29 -2.40 29.48 11.69
CA PRO A 29 -3.07 30.77 11.72
C PRO A 29 -4.27 30.81 12.69
N GLU A 30 -4.88 29.68 12.98
CA GLU A 30 -5.98 29.54 13.95
C GLU A 30 -5.56 29.89 15.37
N ILE A 31 -4.30 29.70 15.77
CA ILE A 31 -3.79 30.09 17.09
C ILE A 31 -3.77 31.59 17.21
N ALA A 32 -3.24 32.29 16.21
CA ALA A 32 -3.14 33.76 16.23
C ALA A 32 -4.51 34.44 16.08
N SER A 33 -5.41 33.89 15.27
CA SER A 33 -6.74 34.48 15.03
C SER A 33 -7.77 34.13 16.10
N GLY A 34 -7.64 32.97 16.73
CA GLY A 34 -8.67 32.39 17.60
C GLY A 34 -9.91 31.90 16.85
N GLU A 35 -9.88 31.86 15.51
CA GLU A 35 -11.01 31.47 14.68
C GLU A 35 -10.92 29.96 14.32
N VAL A 36 -12.09 29.32 14.28
CA VAL A 36 -12.20 27.91 13.79
C VAL A 36 -12.28 27.93 12.28
N VAL A 37 -11.19 27.50 11.61
CA VAL A 37 -11.16 27.41 10.14
C VAL A 37 -11.69 26.05 9.70
N ARG A 38 -12.53 26.06 8.65
CA ARG A 38 -13.09 24.83 8.06
C ARG A 38 -12.31 24.39 6.83
N HIS A 39 -11.94 23.13 6.82
CA HIS A 39 -11.22 22.50 5.71
C HIS A 39 -12.05 21.37 5.08
N PRO A 40 -11.94 21.11 3.78
CA PRO A 40 -12.65 19.99 3.15
C PRO A 40 -12.16 18.64 3.69
N ILE A 41 -10.87 18.52 4.00
CA ILE A 41 -10.27 17.29 4.53
C ILE A 41 -9.22 17.62 5.58
N VAL A 42 -9.30 16.95 6.73
CA VAL A 42 -8.23 16.91 7.74
C VAL A 42 -7.74 15.45 7.85
N ILE A 43 -6.45 15.25 7.61
CA ILE A 43 -5.75 13.96 7.76
C ILE A 43 -5.03 13.97 9.11
N VAL A 44 -5.22 12.95 9.93
CA VAL A 44 -4.55 12.80 11.22
C VAL A 44 -3.60 11.61 11.17
N GLY A 45 -2.29 11.90 11.31
CA GLY A 45 -1.19 10.95 11.21
C GLY A 45 -0.38 11.06 9.92
N GLY A 46 0.90 11.43 10.06
CA GLY A 46 1.89 11.62 8.98
C GLY A 46 2.74 10.38 8.69
N GLY A 47 2.28 9.18 9.02
CA GLY A 47 2.94 7.94 8.58
C GLY A 47 2.70 7.67 7.09
N ILE A 48 3.28 6.56 6.58
CA ILE A 48 3.24 6.21 5.14
C ILE A 48 1.84 6.26 4.52
N THR A 49 0.80 5.87 5.26
CA THR A 49 -0.59 5.88 4.77
C THR A 49 -1.16 7.30 4.67
N GLY A 50 -0.97 8.11 5.73
CA GLY A 50 -1.43 9.50 5.74
C GLY A 50 -0.72 10.37 4.71
N LEU A 51 0.61 10.21 4.59
CA LEU A 51 1.39 10.91 3.57
C LEU A 51 1.02 10.45 2.15
N THR A 52 0.75 9.15 1.93
CA THR A 52 0.23 8.68 0.63
C THR A 52 -1.13 9.31 0.31
N MET A 53 -2.02 9.43 1.30
CA MET A 53 -3.32 10.08 1.16
C MET A 53 -3.15 11.56 0.82
N ALA A 54 -2.32 12.28 1.56
CA ALA A 54 -2.02 13.70 1.35
C ALA A 54 -1.43 13.96 -0.05
N CYS A 55 -0.43 13.18 -0.45
CA CYS A 55 0.19 13.28 -1.77
C CYS A 55 -0.81 12.98 -2.91
N SER A 56 -1.69 11.98 -2.71
CA SER A 56 -2.75 11.65 -3.68
C SER A 56 -3.75 12.78 -3.85
N LEU A 57 -4.19 13.41 -2.75
CA LEU A 57 -5.09 14.57 -2.77
C LEU A 57 -4.42 15.79 -3.40
N ALA A 58 -3.17 16.09 -3.03
CA ALA A 58 -2.38 17.17 -3.62
C ALA A 58 -2.31 17.04 -5.13
N ARG A 59 -1.94 15.85 -5.63
CA ARG A 59 -1.88 15.57 -7.07
C ARG A 59 -3.22 15.71 -7.77
N LEU A 60 -4.31 15.40 -7.07
CA LEU A 60 -5.67 15.59 -7.59
C LEU A 60 -6.17 17.03 -7.40
N GLY A 61 -5.36 17.97 -6.90
CA GLY A 61 -5.75 19.37 -6.70
C GLY A 61 -6.85 19.54 -5.63
N VAL A 62 -6.84 18.72 -4.59
CA VAL A 62 -7.78 18.77 -3.46
C VAL A 62 -7.05 19.31 -2.24
N ALA A 63 -7.54 20.39 -1.67
CA ALA A 63 -6.98 20.98 -0.46
C ALA A 63 -7.22 20.09 0.76
N ALA A 64 -6.20 19.95 1.61
CA ALA A 64 -6.28 19.24 2.87
C ALA A 64 -5.28 19.79 3.88
N VAL A 65 -5.52 19.51 5.17
CA VAL A 65 -4.56 19.71 6.27
C VAL A 65 -4.13 18.32 6.75
N LEU A 66 -2.82 18.10 6.90
CA LEU A 66 -2.27 16.92 7.54
C LEU A 66 -1.67 17.31 8.89
N LEU A 67 -2.13 16.67 9.96
CA LEU A 67 -1.68 16.86 11.33
C LEU A 67 -0.84 15.66 11.77
N ASP A 68 0.37 15.90 12.27
CA ASP A 68 1.18 14.86 12.92
C ASP A 68 1.70 15.34 14.27
N GLU A 69 1.69 14.46 15.27
CA GLU A 69 2.17 14.78 16.62
C GLU A 69 3.69 14.88 16.73
N ASP A 70 4.43 14.26 15.79
CA ASP A 70 5.89 14.30 15.71
C ASP A 70 6.36 15.43 14.77
N ASN A 71 7.67 15.67 14.76
CA ASN A 71 8.33 16.64 13.87
C ASN A 71 9.25 15.96 12.84
N THR A 72 9.06 14.66 12.62
CA THR A 72 9.89 13.86 11.71
C THR A 72 9.06 12.76 11.06
N VAL A 73 9.64 12.12 10.04
CA VAL A 73 9.15 10.85 9.47
C VAL A 73 9.70 9.66 10.27
N GLY A 74 9.11 8.46 10.10
CA GLY A 74 9.61 7.24 10.74
C GLY A 74 9.17 7.07 12.17
N VAL A 75 7.91 7.27 12.49
CA VAL A 75 7.24 7.11 13.81
C VAL A 75 8.17 6.78 14.99
N LYS A 76 8.33 7.75 15.90
CA LYS A 76 8.99 7.66 17.23
C LYS A 76 10.21 6.75 17.29
N GLY A 77 11.18 7.02 16.47
CA GLY A 77 12.45 6.32 16.44
C GLY A 77 12.78 5.72 15.09
N ALA A 78 14.02 5.85 14.78
CA ALA A 78 14.63 5.49 13.53
C ALA A 78 14.73 3.97 13.37
N SER A 79 13.61 3.28 13.19
CA SER A 79 13.56 1.87 12.83
C SER A 79 13.24 1.69 11.35
N SER A 80 13.67 0.58 10.76
CA SER A 80 13.39 0.28 9.35
C SER A 80 11.91 0.05 9.05
N ARG A 81 11.11 -0.36 10.02
CA ARG A 81 9.67 -0.69 9.96
C ARG A 81 9.24 -1.49 8.72
N GLY A 82 8.37 -0.93 7.87
CA GLY A 82 8.02 -1.50 6.58
C GLY A 82 9.20 -1.41 5.63
N ILE A 83 9.60 -2.52 5.05
CA ILE A 83 10.80 -2.56 4.20
C ILE A 83 10.55 -3.12 2.81
N CYS A 84 9.46 -3.83 2.59
CA CYS A 84 9.20 -4.54 1.36
C CYS A 84 7.95 -3.97 0.66
N TYR A 85 8.15 -3.29 -0.46
CA TYR A 85 7.08 -2.64 -1.22
C TYR A 85 6.73 -3.44 -2.46
N THR A 86 5.44 -3.76 -2.58
CA THR A 86 4.89 -4.60 -3.64
C THR A 86 4.74 -3.83 -4.94
N GLN A 87 4.69 -4.53 -6.06
CA GLN A 87 4.47 -3.95 -7.39
C GLN A 87 3.30 -2.95 -7.41
N LYS A 88 2.15 -3.27 -6.78
CA LYS A 88 1.01 -2.33 -6.72
C LYS A 88 1.35 -1.04 -5.96
N SER A 89 2.08 -1.12 -4.86
CA SER A 89 2.52 0.09 -4.15
C SER A 89 3.51 0.90 -4.97
N LEU A 90 4.42 0.24 -5.68
CA LEU A 90 5.38 0.89 -6.59
C LEU A 90 4.66 1.57 -7.77
N GLU A 91 3.59 0.96 -8.29
CA GLU A 91 2.71 1.58 -9.30
C GLU A 91 2.01 2.82 -8.76
N ILE A 92 1.54 2.79 -7.50
CA ILE A 92 0.94 3.96 -6.84
C ILE A 92 2.00 5.05 -6.65
N PHE A 93 3.20 4.71 -6.18
CA PHE A 93 4.30 5.66 -6.03
C PHE A 93 4.78 6.24 -7.37
N HIS A 94 4.73 5.47 -8.46
CA HIS A 94 4.95 5.99 -9.80
C HIS A 94 3.88 7.03 -10.19
N LYS A 95 2.61 6.72 -9.93
CA LYS A 95 1.50 7.66 -10.16
C LYS A 95 1.65 8.96 -9.34
N LEU A 96 2.25 8.89 -8.14
CA LEU A 96 2.54 10.03 -7.29
C LEU A 96 3.82 10.78 -7.67
N GLY A 97 4.68 10.20 -8.51
CA GLY A 97 5.92 10.83 -9.00
C GLY A 97 7.14 10.65 -8.09
N ILE A 98 7.12 9.65 -7.17
CA ILE A 98 8.26 9.36 -6.27
C ILE A 98 8.96 8.02 -6.58
N TYR A 99 8.46 7.25 -7.55
CA TYR A 99 8.99 5.92 -7.85
C TYR A 99 10.47 5.94 -8.25
N GLU A 100 10.91 6.91 -9.03
CA GLU A 100 12.30 6.99 -9.50
C GLU A 100 13.29 7.16 -8.34
N ALA A 101 12.94 7.96 -7.31
CA ALA A 101 13.74 8.10 -6.10
C ALA A 101 13.81 6.76 -5.34
N ILE A 102 12.67 6.06 -5.22
CA ILE A 102 12.58 4.74 -4.59
C ILE A 102 13.41 3.71 -5.36
N ALA A 103 13.31 3.67 -6.69
CA ALA A 103 14.02 2.71 -7.54
C ALA A 103 15.53 2.94 -7.51
N LYS A 104 15.98 4.20 -7.41
CA LYS A 104 17.39 4.56 -7.30
C LYS A 104 18.00 4.19 -5.94
N LYS A 105 17.23 4.34 -4.85
CA LYS A 105 17.71 4.12 -3.48
C LYS A 105 17.52 2.68 -3.00
N GLY A 106 16.41 2.06 -3.35
CA GLY A 106 16.00 0.76 -2.85
C GLY A 106 16.66 -0.42 -3.56
N ILE A 107 16.53 -1.58 -2.98
CA ILE A 107 17.10 -2.83 -3.50
C ILE A 107 16.02 -3.65 -4.19
N GLN A 108 16.21 -3.93 -5.46
CA GLN A 108 15.37 -4.85 -6.22
C GLN A 108 15.83 -6.29 -5.98
N TRP A 109 14.90 -7.16 -5.66
CA TRP A 109 15.14 -8.58 -5.53
C TRP A 109 14.01 -9.39 -6.16
N SER A 110 14.29 -10.61 -6.56
CA SER A 110 13.29 -11.51 -7.16
C SER A 110 13.35 -12.92 -6.62
N VAL A 111 14.50 -13.34 -6.13
CA VAL A 111 14.72 -14.72 -5.65
C VAL A 111 14.47 -14.78 -4.15
N GLY A 112 13.62 -15.72 -3.75
CA GLY A 112 13.42 -16.07 -2.36
C GLY A 112 13.69 -17.54 -2.12
N ARG A 113 14.39 -17.85 -1.01
CA ARG A 113 14.71 -19.22 -0.57
C ARG A 113 14.10 -19.49 0.80
N THR A 114 13.60 -20.68 0.97
CA THR A 114 13.03 -21.17 2.23
C THR A 114 13.78 -22.40 2.70
N PHE A 115 14.21 -22.38 3.96
CA PHE A 115 14.99 -23.42 4.61
C PHE A 115 14.21 -24.04 5.78
N ALA A 116 14.46 -25.33 6.03
CA ALA A 116 14.05 -26.02 7.24
C ALA A 116 15.21 -26.85 7.75
N GLY A 117 15.77 -26.47 8.89
CA GLY A 117 17.10 -26.89 9.30
C GLY A 117 18.14 -26.27 8.35
N GLU A 118 19.07 -27.09 7.90
CA GLU A 118 20.12 -26.72 6.91
C GLU A 118 19.66 -26.90 5.46
N ASP A 119 18.52 -27.57 5.23
CA ASP A 119 18.05 -27.91 3.88
C ASP A 119 17.21 -26.80 3.26
N GLU A 120 17.50 -26.45 2.01
CA GLU A 120 16.59 -25.65 1.18
C GLU A 120 15.38 -26.51 0.80
N VAL A 121 14.19 -26.09 1.22
CA VAL A 121 12.94 -26.81 0.94
C VAL A 121 12.15 -26.22 -0.23
N TYR A 122 12.40 -24.95 -0.54
CA TYR A 122 11.70 -24.24 -1.58
C TYR A 122 12.43 -22.96 -1.99
N SER A 123 12.49 -22.69 -3.29
CA SER A 123 12.89 -21.40 -3.84
C SER A 123 11.93 -20.96 -4.93
N PHE A 124 11.89 -19.66 -5.17
CA PHE A 124 11.09 -19.04 -6.23
C PHE A 124 11.83 -17.85 -6.84
N ASP A 125 11.56 -17.60 -8.11
CA ASP A 125 11.88 -16.31 -8.76
C ASP A 125 10.57 -15.63 -9.14
N LEU A 126 10.33 -14.44 -8.61
CA LEU A 126 9.12 -13.66 -8.85
C LEU A 126 9.01 -13.23 -10.32
N ARG A 127 10.13 -13.03 -11.01
CA ARG A 127 10.14 -12.67 -12.44
C ARG A 127 9.62 -13.78 -13.34
N ALA A 128 9.70 -15.04 -12.88
CA ALA A 128 9.14 -16.18 -13.61
C ALA A 128 7.62 -16.32 -13.46
N GLN A 129 6.99 -15.51 -12.57
CA GLN A 129 5.55 -15.56 -12.32
C GLN A 129 4.81 -14.58 -13.23
N SER A 130 3.84 -15.09 -14.01
CA SER A 130 3.10 -14.31 -15.01
C SER A 130 2.37 -13.08 -14.47
N ASN A 131 1.97 -13.07 -13.20
CA ASN A 131 1.30 -11.95 -12.55
C ASN A 131 2.19 -10.74 -12.28
N PHE A 132 3.52 -10.84 -12.49
CA PHE A 132 4.44 -9.72 -12.29
C PHE A 132 5.07 -9.22 -13.61
N ASN A 133 4.80 -9.84 -14.74
CA ASN A 133 5.55 -9.61 -15.97
C ASN A 133 5.04 -8.46 -16.84
N LEU A 134 3.86 -7.93 -16.55
CA LEU A 134 3.24 -6.88 -17.41
C LEU A 134 3.56 -5.48 -16.94
N SER A 135 3.73 -5.25 -15.64
CA SER A 135 3.96 -3.94 -15.07
C SER A 135 5.33 -3.38 -15.44
N ALA A 136 5.41 -2.07 -15.64
CA ALA A 136 6.66 -1.34 -15.77
C ALA A 136 7.47 -1.31 -14.45
N GLN A 137 6.84 -1.59 -13.31
CA GLN A 137 7.50 -1.67 -12.02
C GLN A 137 7.89 -3.11 -11.67
N PRO A 138 9.01 -3.31 -10.96
CA PRO A 138 9.45 -4.64 -10.52
C PRO A 138 8.46 -5.25 -9.50
N PRO A 139 8.52 -6.57 -9.28
CA PRO A 139 7.68 -7.24 -8.28
C PRO A 139 7.79 -6.64 -6.88
N PHE A 140 9.03 -6.32 -6.46
CA PHE A 140 9.33 -5.78 -5.13
C PHE A 140 10.56 -4.89 -5.13
N ILE A 141 10.55 -3.90 -4.24
CA ILE A 141 11.72 -3.13 -3.82
C ILE A 141 11.78 -3.14 -2.29
N ASN A 142 12.96 -3.42 -1.75
CA ASN A 142 13.23 -3.26 -0.33
C ASN A 142 13.89 -1.90 -0.08
N ILE A 143 13.31 -1.12 0.82
CA ILE A 143 13.79 0.17 1.26
C ILE A 143 13.18 0.49 2.63
N GLN A 144 13.90 1.17 3.51
CA GLN A 144 13.37 1.58 4.80
C GLN A 144 12.20 2.57 4.61
N GLN A 145 11.16 2.43 5.43
CA GLN A 145 9.91 3.18 5.30
C GLN A 145 10.13 4.69 5.34
N PHE A 146 11.00 5.18 6.21
CA PHE A 146 11.22 6.61 6.39
C PHE A 146 11.77 7.32 5.14
N TYR A 147 12.48 6.61 4.24
CA TYR A 147 12.88 7.19 2.95
C TYR A 147 11.66 7.51 2.08
N ILE A 148 10.71 6.58 2.02
CA ILE A 148 9.48 6.78 1.23
C ILE A 148 8.66 7.92 1.84
N GLU A 149 8.54 7.96 3.17
CA GLU A 149 7.86 9.03 3.87
C GLU A 149 8.49 10.39 3.58
N GLY A 150 9.84 10.49 3.60
CA GLY A 150 10.57 11.70 3.20
C GLY A 150 10.27 12.12 1.75
N TYR A 151 10.32 11.19 0.80
CA TYR A 151 9.98 11.48 -0.60
C TYR A 151 8.53 11.94 -0.79
N LEU A 152 7.59 11.39 0.00
CA LEU A 152 6.20 11.84 -0.02
C LEU A 152 6.06 13.27 0.52
N VAL A 153 6.76 13.61 1.62
CA VAL A 153 6.76 14.98 2.17
C VAL A 153 7.32 15.96 1.13
N GLU A 154 8.50 15.68 0.56
CA GLU A 154 9.09 16.51 -0.49
C GLU A 154 8.12 16.72 -1.66
N ARG A 155 7.47 15.64 -2.10
CA ARG A 155 6.53 15.69 -3.21
C ARG A 155 5.26 16.47 -2.89
N ILE A 156 4.72 16.37 -1.69
CA ILE A 156 3.57 17.17 -1.23
C ILE A 156 3.90 18.66 -1.24
N LEU A 157 5.08 19.02 -0.72
CA LEU A 157 5.54 20.41 -0.69
C LEU A 157 5.77 20.98 -2.11
N GLU A 158 6.29 20.16 -3.03
CA GLU A 158 6.47 20.54 -4.44
C GLU A 158 5.14 20.80 -5.16
N ILE A 159 4.13 19.94 -4.95
CA ILE A 159 2.82 20.08 -5.59
C ILE A 159 2.01 21.22 -4.97
N GLY A 160 2.09 21.38 -3.63
CA GLY A 160 1.21 22.24 -2.87
C GLY A 160 -0.15 21.60 -2.58
N HIS A 161 -1.17 22.41 -2.28
CA HIS A 161 -2.55 22.06 -1.93
C HIS A 161 -2.74 21.40 -0.56
N VAL A 162 -1.71 20.86 0.08
CA VAL A 162 -1.81 20.26 1.41
C VAL A 162 -0.90 21.00 2.37
N ASP A 163 -1.48 21.43 3.49
CA ASP A 163 -0.78 22.05 4.61
C ASP A 163 -0.37 20.95 5.59
N ILE A 164 0.95 20.71 5.75
CA ILE A 164 1.49 19.73 6.69
C ILE A 164 1.84 20.46 7.99
N ARG A 165 1.19 20.08 9.08
CA ARG A 165 1.39 20.64 10.42
C ARG A 165 2.03 19.62 11.34
N TRP A 166 3.33 19.76 11.53
CA TRP A 166 4.13 18.96 12.46
C TRP A 166 3.92 19.41 13.90
N SER A 167 4.23 18.55 14.87
CA SER A 167 4.04 18.79 16.31
C SER A 167 2.60 19.22 16.65
N SER A 168 1.62 18.63 15.97
CA SER A 168 0.20 18.99 16.01
C SER A 168 -0.63 17.77 16.40
N ARG A 169 -0.86 17.59 17.70
CA ARG A 169 -1.55 16.44 18.26
C ARG A 169 -3.05 16.67 18.39
N VAL A 170 -3.86 15.83 17.79
CA VAL A 170 -5.32 15.83 18.02
C VAL A 170 -5.64 15.23 19.38
N THR A 171 -6.30 16.01 20.25
CA THR A 171 -6.58 15.66 21.63
C THR A 171 -8.07 15.48 21.93
N ALA A 172 -8.95 16.05 21.09
CA ALA A 172 -10.38 15.84 21.17
C ALA A 172 -11.03 15.84 19.79
N PHE A 173 -12.18 15.23 19.68
CA PHE A 173 -12.96 15.08 18.45
C PHE A 173 -14.45 15.04 18.73
N SER A 174 -15.23 15.70 17.88
CA SER A 174 -16.68 15.55 17.78
C SER A 174 -17.14 15.66 16.33
N GLN A 175 -18.31 15.13 16.01
CA GLN A 175 -18.91 15.26 14.68
C GLN A 175 -20.43 15.31 14.76
N ASP A 176 -21.04 15.96 13.76
CA ASP A 176 -22.48 15.97 13.51
C ASP A 176 -22.78 15.95 12.01
N ASP A 177 -24.03 16.21 11.63
CA ASP A 177 -24.44 16.26 10.22
C ASP A 177 -23.80 17.42 9.44
N SER A 178 -23.34 18.48 10.13
CA SER A 178 -22.71 19.65 9.52
C SER A 178 -21.22 19.46 9.25
N GLY A 179 -20.52 18.65 10.06
CA GLY A 179 -19.07 18.43 9.93
C GLY A 179 -18.44 17.74 11.14
N ALA A 180 -17.13 17.82 11.20
CA ALA A 180 -16.31 17.36 12.31
C ALA A 180 -15.55 18.54 12.93
N LEU A 181 -15.31 18.51 14.23
CA LEU A 181 -14.50 19.46 14.99
C LEU A 181 -13.38 18.69 15.70
N LEU A 182 -12.15 19.14 15.54
CA LEU A 182 -10.97 18.56 16.18
C LEU A 182 -10.29 19.64 17.02
N THR A 183 -9.90 19.28 18.25
CA THR A 183 -9.01 20.11 19.08
C THR A 183 -7.58 19.62 18.90
N VAL A 184 -6.69 20.53 18.52
CA VAL A 184 -5.27 20.26 18.21
C VAL A 184 -4.40 20.97 19.25
N THR A 185 -3.48 20.23 19.85
CA THR A 185 -2.48 20.76 20.80
C THR A 185 -1.11 20.81 20.12
N THR A 186 -0.45 21.97 20.25
CA THR A 186 0.86 22.28 19.68
C THR A 186 1.79 22.89 20.71
N PRO A 187 3.09 23.08 20.41
CA PRO A 187 4.00 23.81 21.30
C PRO A 187 3.59 25.27 21.60
N ALA A 188 2.83 25.92 20.71
CA ALA A 188 2.36 27.30 20.88
C ALA A 188 1.00 27.42 21.58
N GLY A 189 0.29 26.31 21.80
CA GLY A 189 -1.03 26.26 22.41
C GLY A 189 -1.99 25.32 21.70
N SER A 190 -3.27 25.41 22.07
CA SER A 190 -4.32 24.59 21.46
C SER A 190 -5.26 25.44 20.61
N TYR A 191 -5.79 24.86 19.54
CA TYR A 191 -6.78 25.47 18.66
C TYR A 191 -7.78 24.42 18.17
N ASP A 192 -8.92 24.89 17.68
CA ASP A 192 -9.93 24.04 17.06
C ASP A 192 -9.90 24.18 15.53
N ILE A 193 -10.10 23.07 14.82
CA ILE A 193 -10.18 23.02 13.35
C ILE A 193 -11.42 22.23 12.95
N ALA A 194 -12.18 22.75 11.99
CA ALA A 194 -13.37 22.09 11.46
C ALA A 194 -13.06 21.37 10.14
N ALA A 195 -13.74 20.24 9.87
CA ALA A 195 -13.56 19.46 8.67
C ALA A 195 -14.87 18.93 8.09
N ASP A 196 -14.97 18.84 6.74
CA ASP A 196 -16.05 18.11 6.08
C ASP A 196 -15.83 16.61 6.20
N HIS A 197 -14.57 16.18 6.09
CA HIS A 197 -14.15 14.78 6.24
C HIS A 197 -12.86 14.69 7.04
N VAL A 198 -12.77 13.71 7.93
CA VAL A 198 -11.58 13.38 8.71
C VAL A 198 -11.02 12.04 8.23
N ILE A 199 -9.72 11.99 8.01
CA ILE A 199 -8.99 10.78 7.62
C ILE A 199 -8.13 10.36 8.80
N ASP A 200 -8.52 9.26 9.44
CA ASP A 200 -7.75 8.66 10.51
C ASP A 200 -6.67 7.74 9.95
N ALA A 201 -5.43 8.20 9.98
CA ALA A 201 -4.21 7.46 9.65
C ALA A 201 -3.26 7.36 10.85
N THR A 202 -3.78 7.47 12.09
CA THR A 202 -3.00 7.48 13.34
C THR A 202 -2.42 6.13 13.74
N GLY A 203 -2.73 5.07 13.00
CA GLY A 203 -2.18 3.75 13.24
C GLY A 203 -3.03 2.86 14.16
N GLY A 204 -2.44 1.74 14.62
CA GLY A 204 -3.18 0.67 15.31
C GLY A 204 -3.69 1.00 16.72
N HIS A 205 -3.28 2.13 17.29
CA HIS A 205 -3.75 2.66 18.57
C HIS A 205 -4.57 3.94 18.40
N SER A 206 -5.34 4.02 17.31
CA SER A 206 -6.13 5.21 16.99
C SER A 206 -7.04 5.64 18.14
N PRO A 207 -6.98 6.92 18.57
CA PRO A 207 -7.92 7.48 19.53
C PRO A 207 -9.36 7.54 18.97
N PHE A 208 -9.51 7.61 17.65
CA PHE A 208 -10.82 7.64 16.99
C PHE A 208 -11.62 6.35 17.22
N HIS A 209 -10.95 5.19 17.43
CA HIS A 209 -11.65 3.97 17.81
C HIS A 209 -12.46 4.15 19.09
N GLN A 210 -11.88 4.81 20.10
CA GLN A 210 -12.55 5.07 21.36
C GLN A 210 -13.60 6.18 21.23
N TRP A 211 -13.25 7.29 20.58
CA TRP A 211 -14.17 8.44 20.44
C TRP A 211 -15.44 8.08 19.67
N LEU A 212 -15.34 7.17 18.73
CA LEU A 212 -16.46 6.74 17.88
C LEU A 212 -17.13 5.42 18.34
N GLY A 213 -16.59 4.76 19.37
CA GLY A 213 -17.09 3.46 19.80
C GLY A 213 -16.94 2.37 18.73
N ALA A 214 -15.85 2.44 17.93
CA ALA A 214 -15.62 1.48 16.86
C ALA A 214 -15.37 0.07 17.42
N ALA A 215 -16.04 -0.92 16.83
CA ALA A 215 -15.83 -2.32 17.21
C ALA A 215 -14.55 -2.85 16.54
N VAL A 216 -13.56 -3.18 17.37
CA VAL A 216 -12.26 -3.70 16.93
C VAL A 216 -12.15 -5.17 17.30
N LYS A 217 -12.12 -6.04 16.29
CA LYS A 217 -11.83 -7.47 16.48
C LYS A 217 -10.34 -7.66 16.61
N SER A 218 -9.86 -8.10 17.77
CA SER A 218 -8.43 -8.30 18.04
C SER A 218 -8.15 -9.75 18.37
N GLN A 219 -7.07 -10.30 17.78
CA GLN A 219 -6.46 -11.55 18.21
C GLN A 219 -5.08 -11.23 18.79
N LYS A 220 -4.88 -11.49 20.07
CA LYS A 220 -3.55 -11.47 20.68
C LYS A 220 -2.73 -12.60 20.07
N GLY A 221 -1.62 -12.27 19.41
CA GLY A 221 -0.60 -13.23 19.02
C GLY A 221 0.50 -13.27 20.09
N ASP A 222 0.96 -14.47 20.45
CA ASP A 222 2.16 -14.65 21.28
C ASP A 222 3.43 -14.65 20.41
N ASP A 223 3.37 -14.01 19.25
CA ASP A 223 4.43 -14.03 18.25
C ASP A 223 5.40 -12.88 18.52
N ARG A 224 6.52 -13.21 19.17
CA ARG A 224 7.55 -12.27 19.60
C ARG A 224 8.76 -12.38 18.71
N TRP A 225 9.36 -11.25 18.38
CA TRP A 225 10.49 -11.14 17.48
C TRP A 225 11.54 -10.19 18.04
N CYS A 226 12.79 -10.44 17.70
CA CYS A 226 13.88 -9.48 17.82
C CYS A 226 14.33 -9.13 16.40
N ILE A 227 14.26 -7.86 16.06
CA ILE A 227 14.66 -7.34 14.76
C ILE A 227 16.03 -6.70 14.92
N ALA A 228 16.97 -7.08 14.05
CA ALA A 228 18.30 -6.49 14.00
C ALA A 228 18.55 -5.94 12.59
N ASP A 229 18.86 -4.65 12.50
CA ASP A 229 19.38 -4.00 11.31
C ASP A 229 20.89 -3.93 11.43
N VAL A 230 21.63 -4.53 10.49
CA VAL A 230 23.07 -4.69 10.54
C VAL A 230 23.74 -4.42 9.20
N ARG A 231 25.01 -4.00 9.21
CA ARG A 231 25.87 -3.96 8.03
C ARG A 231 26.93 -5.02 8.14
N PHE A 232 27.14 -5.78 7.07
CA PHE A 232 28.20 -6.77 6.98
C PHE A 232 29.40 -6.22 6.22
N SER A 233 30.60 -6.59 6.65
CA SER A 233 31.83 -6.33 5.87
C SER A 233 31.94 -7.19 4.61
N THR A 234 31.29 -8.38 4.61
CA THR A 234 31.19 -9.28 3.45
C THR A 234 29.70 -9.59 3.22
N HIS A 235 29.19 -9.22 2.06
CA HIS A 235 27.75 -9.28 1.79
C HIS A 235 27.26 -10.70 1.52
N PRO A 236 26.17 -11.15 2.20
CA PRO A 236 25.39 -12.30 1.77
C PRO A 236 24.78 -12.08 0.37
N PRO A 237 24.31 -13.13 -0.31
CA PRO A 237 23.60 -12.99 -1.61
C PRO A 237 22.37 -12.08 -1.49
N VAL A 238 22.11 -11.26 -2.53
CA VAL A 238 20.95 -10.35 -2.60
C VAL A 238 19.68 -11.14 -2.89
N GLU A 239 19.26 -11.94 -1.93
CA GLU A 239 18.09 -12.80 -1.97
C GLU A 239 17.31 -12.67 -0.66
N ARG A 240 16.01 -12.98 -0.70
CA ARG A 240 15.25 -13.12 0.54
C ARG A 240 15.44 -14.53 1.09
N HIS A 241 16.01 -14.65 2.26
CA HIS A 241 16.13 -15.93 2.96
C HIS A 241 15.08 -16.04 4.07
N THR A 242 14.45 -17.19 4.18
CA THR A 242 13.45 -17.50 5.20
C THR A 242 13.73 -18.88 5.77
N TRP A 243 14.00 -18.98 7.05
CA TRP A 243 14.05 -20.25 7.77
C TRP A 243 12.72 -20.48 8.49
N ILE A 244 12.12 -21.66 8.27
CA ILE A 244 10.98 -22.12 9.07
C ILE A 244 11.46 -22.62 10.43
N GLU A 245 12.58 -23.33 10.43
CA GLU A 245 13.28 -23.85 11.58
C GLU A 245 14.76 -23.56 11.39
N ALA A 246 15.27 -22.53 12.08
CA ALA A 246 16.66 -22.13 12.02
C ALA A 246 17.45 -22.79 13.17
N PRO A 247 18.40 -23.70 12.92
CA PRO A 247 19.18 -24.36 13.98
C PRO A 247 19.94 -23.36 14.86
N PHE A 248 20.43 -22.27 14.25
CA PHE A 248 21.13 -21.19 14.92
C PHE A 248 20.21 -20.28 15.75
N ASN A 249 18.88 -20.39 15.63
CA ASN A 249 17.87 -19.66 16.40
C ASN A 249 16.90 -20.61 17.14
N GLU A 250 17.41 -21.63 17.79
CA GLU A 250 16.65 -22.60 18.60
C GLU A 250 15.50 -23.27 17.81
N ASN A 251 15.70 -23.56 16.54
CA ASN A 251 14.71 -24.09 15.60
C ASN A 251 13.46 -23.20 15.47
N ARG A 252 13.61 -21.89 15.64
CA ARG A 252 12.56 -20.89 15.40
C ARG A 252 12.77 -20.20 14.05
N ALA A 253 11.73 -19.55 13.57
CA ALA A 253 11.79 -18.88 12.28
C ALA A 253 12.76 -17.68 12.28
N VAL A 254 13.38 -17.45 11.10
CA VAL A 254 14.23 -16.29 10.84
C VAL A 254 13.95 -15.78 9.44
N TRP A 255 13.90 -14.45 9.27
CA TRP A 255 13.90 -13.78 7.96
C TRP A 255 15.12 -12.90 7.80
N GLN A 256 15.60 -12.81 6.58
CA GLN A 256 16.74 -12.00 6.21
C GLN A 256 16.45 -11.25 4.92
N HIS A 257 16.67 -9.92 4.95
CA HIS A 257 16.42 -9.00 3.85
C HIS A 257 17.54 -7.98 3.72
N LEU A 258 18.00 -7.73 2.49
CA LEU A 258 18.82 -6.56 2.20
C LEU A 258 17.91 -5.35 1.94
N MET A 259 18.29 -4.20 2.50
CA MET A 259 17.65 -2.90 2.34
C MET A 259 18.63 -1.88 1.74
N ALA A 260 18.20 -0.64 1.57
CA ALA A 260 19.07 0.46 1.18
C ALA A 260 20.22 0.67 2.18
N ASP A 261 21.31 1.31 1.72
CA ASP A 261 22.50 1.64 2.51
C ASP A 261 23.26 0.42 3.03
N ASP A 262 23.22 -0.69 2.30
CA ASP A 262 23.84 -1.97 2.64
C ASP A 262 23.41 -2.51 4.01
N VAL A 263 22.22 -2.12 4.46
CA VAL A 263 21.66 -2.59 5.74
C VAL A 263 20.89 -3.87 5.51
N TRP A 264 21.24 -4.90 6.26
CA TRP A 264 20.53 -6.16 6.33
C TRP A 264 19.60 -6.15 7.52
N ARG A 265 18.33 -6.43 7.30
CA ARG A 265 17.37 -6.69 8.37
C ARG A 265 17.24 -8.18 8.58
N ILE A 266 17.41 -8.58 9.83
CA ILE A 266 17.26 -9.96 10.29
C ILE A 266 16.21 -9.98 11.40
N ASP A 267 15.12 -10.68 11.13
CA ASP A 267 14.01 -10.87 12.08
C ASP A 267 14.13 -12.25 12.71
N TYR A 268 14.46 -12.31 14.00
CA TYR A 268 14.56 -13.54 14.79
C TYR A 268 13.28 -13.78 15.58
N GLN A 269 12.58 -14.88 15.32
CA GLN A 269 11.46 -15.30 16.17
C GLN A 269 11.95 -15.73 17.54
N MET A 270 11.33 -15.20 18.59
CA MET A 270 11.70 -15.44 19.99
C MET A 270 10.74 -16.44 20.65
N ALA A 271 11.14 -16.97 21.80
CA ALA A 271 10.27 -17.75 22.66
C ALA A 271 9.09 -16.91 23.16
N PRO A 272 7.91 -17.50 23.39
CA PRO A 272 6.74 -16.77 23.90
C PRO A 272 6.97 -16.07 25.25
N ASN A 273 7.88 -16.58 26.06
CA ASN A 273 8.27 -16.05 27.37
C ASN A 273 9.58 -15.26 27.34
N ALA A 274 10.14 -14.96 26.14
CA ALA A 274 11.37 -14.22 26.04
C ALA A 274 11.25 -12.82 26.67
N ASP A 275 12.27 -12.42 27.41
CA ASP A 275 12.37 -11.07 27.97
C ASP A 275 12.80 -10.10 26.86
N PRO A 276 11.99 -9.07 26.53
CA PRO A 276 12.30 -8.12 25.49
C PRO A 276 13.59 -7.33 25.76
N GLN A 277 13.92 -7.03 27.01
CA GLN A 277 15.15 -6.34 27.36
C GLN A 277 16.38 -7.21 27.08
N TYR A 278 16.30 -8.49 27.46
CA TYR A 278 17.41 -9.43 27.25
C TYR A 278 17.66 -9.71 25.78
N VAL A 279 16.60 -10.01 25.01
CA VAL A 279 16.76 -10.43 23.60
C VAL A 279 17.24 -9.31 22.68
N SER A 280 17.05 -8.05 23.06
CA SER A 280 17.49 -6.87 22.29
C SER A 280 18.84 -6.31 22.75
N ARG A 281 19.51 -6.92 23.73
CA ARG A 281 20.87 -6.54 24.11
C ARG A 281 21.83 -6.78 22.95
N GLU A 282 22.74 -5.86 22.75
CA GLU A 282 23.72 -5.91 21.66
C GLU A 282 24.59 -7.19 21.71
N ASP A 283 25.08 -7.58 22.92
CA ASP A 283 25.86 -8.80 23.10
C ASP A 283 25.08 -10.06 22.70
N VAL A 284 23.81 -10.15 23.07
CA VAL A 284 22.93 -11.27 22.75
C VAL A 284 22.63 -11.33 21.24
N VAL A 285 22.44 -10.17 20.60
CA VAL A 285 22.24 -10.10 19.14
C VAL A 285 23.51 -10.48 18.39
N ARG A 286 24.69 -10.01 18.84
CA ARG A 286 25.98 -10.41 18.25
C ARG A 286 26.22 -11.92 18.35
N GLU A 287 25.88 -12.53 19.47
CA GLU A 287 25.98 -13.99 19.64
C GLU A 287 25.07 -14.73 18.63
N ARG A 288 23.83 -14.26 18.39
CA ARG A 288 22.96 -14.85 17.37
C ARG A 288 23.51 -14.70 15.95
N LEU A 289 24.06 -13.52 15.63
CA LEU A 289 24.71 -13.27 14.35
C LEU A 289 25.92 -14.19 14.15
N GLN A 290 26.74 -14.41 15.18
CA GLN A 290 27.86 -15.35 15.14
C GLN A 290 27.40 -16.79 14.96
N ARG A 291 26.31 -17.22 15.59
CA ARG A 291 25.73 -18.55 15.36
C ARG A 291 25.23 -18.74 13.93
N GLN A 292 24.70 -17.67 13.31
CA GLN A 292 24.15 -17.70 11.94
C GLN A 292 25.22 -17.62 10.87
N PHE A 293 26.22 -16.76 11.04
CA PHE A 293 27.19 -16.40 10.00
C PHE A 293 28.63 -16.86 10.29
N GLY A 294 28.86 -17.46 11.45
CA GLY A 294 30.18 -17.89 11.91
C GLY A 294 30.78 -16.95 12.96
N PRO A 295 31.74 -17.45 13.76
CA PRO A 295 32.31 -16.74 14.89
C PRO A 295 33.07 -15.46 14.50
N ASP A 296 33.64 -15.42 13.30
CA ASP A 296 34.45 -14.31 12.80
C ASP A 296 33.64 -13.27 12.01
N VAL A 297 32.29 -13.32 12.03
CA VAL A 297 31.46 -12.37 11.30
C VAL A 297 31.70 -10.95 11.80
N ALA A 298 32.19 -10.10 10.89
CA ALA A 298 32.36 -8.68 11.15
C ALA A 298 31.09 -7.94 10.77
N VAL A 299 30.39 -7.39 11.78
CA VAL A 299 29.10 -6.75 11.62
C VAL A 299 28.96 -5.51 12.50
N GLU A 300 28.47 -4.43 11.91
CA GLU A 300 28.02 -3.22 12.58
C GLU A 300 26.52 -3.35 12.87
N ILE A 301 26.10 -3.14 14.11
CA ILE A 301 24.68 -3.06 14.47
C ILE A 301 24.19 -1.64 14.24
N VAL A 302 23.21 -1.49 13.36
CA VAL A 302 22.58 -0.22 13.00
C VAL A 302 21.42 0.08 13.94
N TRP A 303 20.60 -0.94 14.22
CA TRP A 303 19.44 -0.85 15.10
C TRP A 303 19.01 -2.24 15.59
N VAL A 304 18.48 -2.30 16.80
CA VAL A 304 17.86 -3.50 17.37
C VAL A 304 16.59 -3.12 18.09
N GLY A 305 15.54 -3.92 17.91
CA GLY A 305 14.29 -3.73 18.66
C GLY A 305 13.49 -5.01 18.85
N PRO A 306 12.86 -5.18 20.02
CA PRO A 306 11.90 -6.24 20.26
C PRO A 306 10.55 -5.87 19.63
N TYR A 307 9.87 -6.85 19.05
CA TYR A 307 8.60 -6.63 18.37
C TYR A 307 7.59 -7.73 18.68
N ALA A 308 6.34 -7.37 18.90
CA ALA A 308 5.24 -8.32 19.05
C ALA A 308 4.14 -8.01 18.02
N TYR A 309 3.75 -9.01 17.26
CA TYR A 309 2.70 -8.86 16.28
C TYR A 309 1.32 -9.01 16.91
N ARG A 310 0.44 -8.12 16.52
CA ARG A 310 -0.96 -8.14 16.90
C ARG A 310 -1.80 -8.15 15.62
N SER A 311 -2.83 -8.98 15.56
CA SER A 311 -3.80 -8.95 14.48
C SER A 311 -5.07 -8.29 14.98
N GLN A 312 -5.51 -7.21 14.34
CA GLN A 312 -6.78 -6.55 14.65
C GLN A 312 -7.42 -6.02 13.36
N CYS A 313 -8.71 -5.83 13.36
CA CYS A 313 -9.46 -5.22 12.27
C CYS A 313 -10.72 -4.56 12.84
N VAL A 314 -10.99 -3.33 12.43
CA VAL A 314 -12.27 -2.65 12.69
C VAL A 314 -13.36 -3.25 11.81
N ASP A 315 -14.60 -3.18 12.24
CA ASP A 315 -15.76 -3.69 11.49
C ASP A 315 -16.30 -2.68 10.47
N GLN A 316 -16.03 -1.39 10.65
CA GLN A 316 -16.44 -0.31 9.75
C GLN A 316 -15.26 0.62 9.43
N LEU A 317 -15.02 0.87 8.15
CA LEU A 317 -13.95 1.75 7.68
C LEU A 317 -14.41 3.19 7.51
N ARG A 318 -15.70 3.45 7.68
CA ARG A 318 -16.29 4.78 7.70
C ARG A 318 -17.31 4.89 8.81
N MET A 319 -17.18 5.91 9.65
CA MET A 319 -18.13 6.24 10.70
C MET A 319 -18.47 7.74 10.64
N GLY A 320 -19.61 8.06 10.05
CA GLY A 320 -20.01 9.45 9.81
C GLY A 320 -19.06 10.16 8.85
N ARG A 321 -18.34 11.16 9.38
CA ARG A 321 -17.35 11.98 8.67
C ARG A 321 -15.95 11.38 8.66
N VAL A 322 -15.68 10.36 9.50
CA VAL A 322 -14.37 9.75 9.68
C VAL A 322 -14.19 8.54 8.78
N PHE A 323 -13.04 8.48 8.10
CA PHE A 323 -12.55 7.33 7.34
C PHE A 323 -11.26 6.80 7.98
N PHE A 324 -11.24 5.52 8.32
CA PHE A 324 -10.06 4.82 8.84
C PHE A 324 -9.19 4.29 7.71
N LEU A 325 -7.86 4.47 7.80
CA LEU A 325 -6.89 4.01 6.80
C LEU A 325 -5.73 3.25 7.45
N GLY A 326 -5.14 2.32 6.71
CA GLY A 326 -3.92 1.62 7.08
C GLY A 326 -4.06 0.83 8.38
N ASP A 327 -3.16 1.07 9.34
CA ASP A 327 -3.15 0.36 10.61
C ASP A 327 -4.32 0.77 11.53
N ALA A 328 -4.95 1.93 11.33
CA ALA A 328 -6.20 2.30 11.98
C ALA A 328 -7.38 1.40 11.54
N VAL A 329 -7.32 0.83 10.33
CA VAL A 329 -8.27 -0.21 9.87
C VAL A 329 -7.89 -1.58 10.40
N LYS A 330 -6.62 -1.97 10.20
CA LYS A 330 -6.13 -3.30 10.54
C LYS A 330 -4.65 -3.31 10.81
N THR A 331 -4.25 -4.05 11.82
CA THR A 331 -2.86 -4.49 11.97
C THR A 331 -2.77 -5.96 11.62
N VAL A 332 -1.68 -6.36 11.00
CA VAL A 332 -1.44 -7.74 10.57
C VAL A 332 0.00 -8.15 10.87
N SER A 333 0.24 -9.45 11.00
CA SER A 333 1.60 -9.98 11.02
C SER A 333 2.34 -9.64 9.72
N PRO A 334 3.66 -9.49 9.70
CA PRO A 334 4.43 -8.97 8.56
C PRO A 334 4.50 -9.92 7.38
N PHE A 335 3.93 -11.10 7.51
CA PHE A 335 4.01 -12.18 6.52
C PHE A 335 3.45 -11.78 5.16
N GLY A 336 4.33 -11.76 4.16
CA GLY A 336 4.00 -11.41 2.79
C GLY A 336 3.87 -9.91 2.54
N ALA A 337 4.44 -9.05 3.40
CA ALA A 337 4.50 -7.60 3.24
C ALA A 337 3.11 -6.93 3.05
N ARG A 338 2.14 -7.25 3.92
CA ARG A 338 0.74 -6.81 3.73
C ARG A 338 0.35 -5.54 4.47
N GLY A 339 1.03 -5.18 5.57
CA GLY A 339 0.67 -4.04 6.42
C GLY A 339 0.64 -2.71 5.66
N GLY A 340 1.78 -2.06 5.51
CA GLY A 340 1.93 -0.76 4.85
C GLY A 340 1.43 -0.76 3.40
N ASN A 341 1.70 -1.83 2.64
CA ASN A 341 1.22 -1.95 1.25
C ASN A 341 -0.31 -1.89 1.11
N THR A 342 -1.04 -2.40 2.10
CA THR A 342 -2.51 -2.27 2.09
C THR A 342 -2.94 -0.86 2.47
N GLY A 343 -2.24 -0.20 3.41
CA GLY A 343 -2.50 1.20 3.77
C GLY A 343 -2.29 2.16 2.59
N ILE A 344 -1.24 1.95 1.80
CA ILE A 344 -1.00 2.69 0.56
C ILE A 344 -2.16 2.51 -0.43
N ALA A 345 -2.67 1.28 -0.58
CA ALA A 345 -3.82 1.01 -1.43
C ALA A 345 -5.15 1.54 -0.85
N ASP A 346 -5.31 1.61 0.49
CA ASP A 346 -6.45 2.27 1.13
C ASP A 346 -6.47 3.76 0.77
N ALA A 347 -5.32 4.43 0.88
CA ALA A 347 -5.15 5.84 0.56
C ALA A 347 -5.46 6.15 -0.92
N ASP A 348 -4.89 5.39 -1.86
CA ASP A 348 -5.13 5.56 -3.29
C ASP A 348 -6.61 5.38 -3.68
N ASN A 349 -7.28 4.38 -3.11
CA ASN A 349 -8.70 4.12 -3.34
C ASN A 349 -9.59 5.25 -2.81
N LEU A 350 -9.35 5.73 -1.57
CA LEU A 350 -10.16 6.76 -0.95
C LEU A 350 -9.92 8.14 -1.56
N ALA A 351 -8.65 8.50 -1.84
CA ALA A 351 -8.30 9.81 -2.40
C ALA A 351 -8.99 10.05 -3.75
N CYS A 352 -9.01 9.05 -4.62
CA CYS A 352 -9.71 9.16 -5.90
C CYS A 352 -11.21 9.41 -5.72
N LYS A 353 -11.86 8.69 -4.80
CA LYS A 353 -13.30 8.83 -4.53
C LYS A 353 -13.65 10.17 -3.92
N LEU A 354 -12.86 10.62 -2.92
CA LEU A 354 -13.04 11.94 -2.31
C LEU A 354 -12.85 13.06 -3.34
N ALA A 355 -11.79 12.98 -4.16
CA ALA A 355 -11.56 13.97 -5.20
C ALA A 355 -12.71 14.02 -6.21
N MET A 356 -13.23 12.88 -6.64
CA MET A 356 -14.40 12.85 -7.56
C MET A 356 -15.63 13.49 -6.92
N VAL A 357 -15.91 13.21 -5.64
CA VAL A 357 -17.09 13.78 -4.95
C VAL A 357 -16.91 15.26 -4.70
N LEU A 358 -15.77 15.71 -4.19
CA LEU A 358 -15.50 17.13 -3.86
C LEU A 358 -15.45 18.01 -5.12
N LYS A 359 -15.05 17.46 -6.26
CA LYS A 359 -15.09 18.15 -7.56
C LYS A 359 -16.43 18.09 -8.28
N GLY A 360 -17.46 17.49 -7.65
CA GLY A 360 -18.79 17.33 -8.28
C GLY A 360 -18.82 16.34 -9.45
N LEU A 361 -17.80 15.49 -9.60
CA LEU A 361 -17.69 14.48 -10.66
C LEU A 361 -18.40 13.16 -10.31
N ALA A 362 -18.77 12.96 -9.04
CA ALA A 362 -19.43 11.76 -8.55
C ALA A 362 -20.42 12.08 -7.43
N ALA A 363 -21.40 11.21 -7.26
CA ALA A 363 -22.37 11.33 -6.16
C ALA A 363 -21.71 11.02 -4.81
N PRO A 364 -22.10 11.68 -3.69
CA PRO A 364 -21.58 11.42 -2.35
C PRO A 364 -21.68 9.95 -1.91
N LYS A 365 -22.65 9.22 -2.47
CA LYS A 365 -22.86 7.79 -2.24
C LYS A 365 -21.67 6.93 -2.68
N LEU A 366 -20.83 7.40 -3.62
CA LEU A 366 -19.59 6.74 -4.02
C LEU A 366 -18.67 6.44 -2.83
N LEU A 367 -18.65 7.33 -1.82
CA LEU A 367 -17.79 7.16 -0.63
C LEU A 367 -18.12 5.91 0.20
N GLY A 368 -19.34 5.37 0.11
CA GLY A 368 -19.73 4.11 0.75
C GLY A 368 -18.96 2.91 0.21
N SER A 369 -18.62 2.94 -1.07
CA SER A 369 -17.85 1.86 -1.71
C SER A 369 -16.41 1.71 -1.17
N TYR A 370 -15.87 2.73 -0.49
CA TYR A 370 -14.60 2.61 0.21
C TYR A 370 -14.64 1.49 1.27
N HIS A 371 -15.66 1.51 2.12
CA HIS A 371 -15.85 0.45 3.10
C HIS A 371 -16.01 -0.93 2.44
N GLU A 372 -16.89 -1.05 1.45
CA GLU A 372 -17.15 -2.33 0.76
C GLU A 372 -15.86 -2.97 0.22
N GLU A 373 -15.07 -2.18 -0.52
CA GLU A 373 -13.87 -2.65 -1.19
C GLU A 373 -12.70 -2.90 -0.23
N ARG A 374 -12.45 -1.94 0.68
CA ARG A 374 -11.26 -2.01 1.53
C ARG A 374 -11.46 -2.90 2.76
N PHE A 375 -12.70 -3.10 3.23
CA PHE A 375 -13.01 -4.09 4.24
C PHE A 375 -12.86 -5.52 3.71
N GLU A 376 -13.28 -5.78 2.46
CA GLU A 376 -13.03 -7.06 1.79
C GLU A 376 -11.51 -7.33 1.72
N ALA A 377 -10.72 -6.36 1.26
CA ALA A 377 -9.27 -6.47 1.18
C ALA A 377 -8.61 -6.67 2.56
N ALA A 378 -9.05 -5.92 3.58
CA ALA A 378 -8.57 -6.06 4.95
C ALA A 378 -8.83 -7.47 5.50
N THR A 379 -10.05 -7.98 5.33
CA THR A 379 -10.44 -9.32 5.78
C THR A 379 -9.61 -10.42 5.11
N GLN A 380 -9.41 -10.34 3.78
CA GLN A 380 -8.56 -11.27 3.04
C GLN A 380 -7.12 -11.26 3.57
N ASN A 381 -6.54 -10.06 3.80
CA ASN A 381 -5.17 -9.93 4.27
C ASN A 381 -5.01 -10.47 5.70
N VAL A 382 -5.94 -10.19 6.61
CA VAL A 382 -5.95 -10.76 7.98
C VAL A 382 -6.01 -12.28 7.94
N GLN A 383 -6.87 -12.86 7.11
CA GLN A 383 -6.98 -14.32 6.98
C GLN A 383 -5.68 -14.96 6.46
N VAL A 384 -5.06 -14.37 5.43
CA VAL A 384 -3.82 -14.90 4.86
C VAL A 384 -2.68 -14.82 5.86
N THR A 385 -2.51 -13.70 6.55
CA THR A 385 -1.42 -13.51 7.52
C THR A 385 -1.60 -14.41 8.74
N ASN A 386 -2.84 -14.59 9.24
CA ASN A 386 -3.12 -15.49 10.35
C ASN A 386 -2.84 -16.96 10.01
N ARG A 387 -3.16 -17.41 8.78
CA ARG A 387 -2.81 -18.76 8.31
C ARG A 387 -1.31 -18.96 8.25
N THR A 388 -0.56 -17.94 7.79
CA THR A 388 0.90 -18.00 7.73
C THR A 388 1.51 -18.05 9.14
N ALA A 389 1.07 -17.16 10.03
CA ALA A 389 1.51 -17.15 11.42
C ALA A 389 1.29 -18.51 12.10
N ARG A 390 0.13 -19.13 11.86
CA ARG A 390 -0.21 -20.44 12.39
C ARG A 390 0.67 -21.56 11.82
N PHE A 391 1.00 -21.52 10.54
CA PHE A 391 1.91 -22.47 9.91
C PHE A 391 3.32 -22.38 10.50
N LEU A 392 3.85 -21.17 10.62
CA LEU A 392 5.21 -20.93 11.12
C LEU A 392 5.37 -21.29 12.61
N ARG A 393 4.35 -21.02 13.39
CA ARG A 393 4.32 -21.28 14.84
C ARG A 393 3.64 -22.59 15.21
N ALA A 394 3.42 -23.50 14.29
CA ALA A 394 2.56 -24.67 14.49
C ALA A 394 2.65 -25.21 15.94
N PRO A 395 1.55 -25.17 16.72
CA PRO A 395 1.52 -25.71 18.09
C PRO A 395 1.74 -27.22 18.06
N ASP A 396 2.07 -27.81 19.21
CA ASP A 396 2.19 -29.25 19.34
C ASP A 396 0.89 -29.96 18.95
N GLY A 397 1.00 -31.13 18.37
CA GLY A 397 -0.14 -31.93 17.95
C GLY A 397 -0.35 -31.94 16.42
N PRO A 398 -1.61 -32.04 15.95
CA PRO A 398 -1.91 -32.27 14.52
C PRO A 398 -1.35 -31.20 13.57
N GLU A 399 -1.31 -29.94 13.98
CA GLU A 399 -0.79 -28.83 13.16
C GLU A 399 0.72 -28.96 12.92
N ARG A 400 1.49 -29.35 13.94
CA ARG A 400 2.93 -29.62 13.80
C ARG A 400 3.20 -30.84 12.95
N VAL A 401 2.42 -31.90 13.11
CA VAL A 401 2.51 -33.10 12.25
C VAL A 401 2.26 -32.74 10.80
N PHE A 402 1.19 -31.97 10.52
CA PHE A 402 0.88 -31.50 9.17
C PHE A 402 2.04 -30.65 8.60
N ARG A 403 2.53 -29.68 9.37
CA ARG A 403 3.66 -28.81 8.94
C ARG A 403 4.88 -29.63 8.59
N ASN A 404 5.29 -30.57 9.46
CA ASN A 404 6.48 -31.38 9.26
C ASN A 404 6.30 -32.32 8.04
N ALA A 405 5.12 -32.87 7.83
CA ALA A 405 4.79 -33.64 6.64
C ALA A 405 4.84 -32.78 5.37
N ALA A 406 4.28 -31.56 5.39
CA ALA A 406 4.35 -30.61 4.27
C ALA A 406 5.81 -30.25 3.92
N ILE A 407 6.65 -29.97 4.91
CA ILE A 407 8.08 -29.68 4.73
C ILE A 407 8.79 -30.89 4.11
N SER A 408 8.60 -32.08 4.67
CA SER A 408 9.20 -33.32 4.15
C SER A 408 8.81 -33.63 2.72
N LEU A 409 7.53 -33.42 2.35
CA LEU A 409 7.03 -33.58 0.99
C LEU A 409 7.59 -32.52 0.03
N ALA A 410 7.68 -31.26 0.46
CA ALA A 410 8.16 -30.15 -0.37
C ALA A 410 9.63 -30.32 -0.78
N LYS A 411 10.46 -30.94 0.06
CA LYS A 411 11.85 -31.31 -0.25
C LYS A 411 11.94 -32.25 -1.47
N ARG A 412 10.95 -33.12 -1.67
CA ARG A 412 10.97 -34.20 -2.68
C ARG A 412 10.05 -33.92 -3.87
N HIS A 413 8.96 -33.20 -3.67
CA HIS A 413 7.87 -33.05 -4.63
C HIS A 413 7.46 -31.60 -4.87
N PRO A 414 7.60 -31.07 -6.10
CA PRO A 414 7.26 -29.68 -6.42
C PRO A 414 5.81 -29.31 -6.07
N PHE A 415 4.84 -30.22 -6.24
CA PHE A 415 3.44 -29.92 -5.91
C PHE A 415 3.23 -29.58 -4.43
N ALA A 416 4.03 -30.19 -3.54
CA ALA A 416 3.91 -29.97 -2.10
C ALA A 416 4.47 -28.61 -1.65
N ARG A 417 5.26 -27.94 -2.49
CA ARG A 417 5.75 -26.57 -2.23
C ARG A 417 4.61 -25.58 -2.05
N ALA A 418 3.46 -25.83 -2.70
CA ALA A 418 2.26 -25.03 -2.48
C ALA A 418 1.66 -25.14 -1.07
N LEU A 419 2.02 -26.19 -0.31
CA LEU A 419 1.61 -26.39 1.09
C LEU A 419 2.49 -25.60 2.06
N ILE A 420 3.71 -25.24 1.66
CA ILE A 420 4.60 -24.40 2.47
C ILE A 420 4.03 -22.98 2.53
N ASN A 421 3.73 -22.54 3.71
CA ASN A 421 3.15 -21.23 3.92
C ASN A 421 4.08 -20.32 4.75
N THR A 422 5.08 -19.75 4.09
CA THR A 422 6.01 -18.76 4.68
C THR A 422 5.61 -17.32 4.41
N GLY A 423 4.36 -17.08 4.04
CA GLY A 423 3.84 -15.78 3.64
C GLY A 423 4.03 -15.53 2.15
N ARG A 424 3.07 -15.97 1.34
CA ARG A 424 3.02 -15.57 -0.06
C ARG A 424 3.00 -14.06 -0.15
N MET A 425 3.87 -13.53 -1.00
CA MET A 425 4.00 -12.09 -1.17
C MET A 425 2.66 -11.47 -1.59
N ALA A 426 2.39 -10.27 -1.07
CA ALA A 426 1.14 -9.58 -1.35
C ALA A 426 1.03 -9.23 -2.84
N VAL A 427 -0.14 -9.49 -3.39
CA VAL A 427 -0.60 -8.99 -4.68
C VAL A 427 -1.80 -8.07 -4.43
N ALA A 428 -2.14 -7.23 -5.39
CA ALA A 428 -3.33 -6.38 -5.29
C ALA A 428 -4.60 -7.21 -5.07
N ASN A 429 -5.44 -6.79 -4.13
CA ASN A 429 -6.70 -7.47 -3.84
C ASN A 429 -7.70 -7.22 -4.97
N ARG A 430 -8.51 -8.22 -5.30
CA ARG A 430 -9.66 -8.07 -6.18
C ARG A 430 -10.90 -7.72 -5.35
N TYR A 431 -11.73 -6.80 -5.83
CA TYR A 431 -13.01 -6.45 -5.22
C TYR A 431 -14.13 -7.28 -5.86
N THR A 432 -14.73 -8.17 -5.10
CA THR A 432 -15.80 -9.06 -5.63
C THR A 432 -17.20 -8.56 -5.28
N ARG A 433 -17.30 -7.61 -4.35
CA ARG A 433 -18.57 -7.11 -3.80
C ARG A 433 -18.79 -5.61 -3.99
N SER A 434 -17.96 -4.96 -4.81
CA SER A 434 -18.07 -3.51 -5.02
C SER A 434 -19.32 -3.15 -5.84
N GLY A 435 -20.17 -2.31 -5.27
CA GLY A 435 -21.32 -1.74 -5.99
C GLY A 435 -20.92 -0.83 -7.16
N THR A 436 -19.67 -0.37 -7.22
CA THR A 436 -19.15 0.52 -8.29
C THR A 436 -18.60 -0.23 -9.49
N CYS A 437 -18.48 -1.56 -9.41
CA CYS A 437 -17.97 -2.42 -10.47
C CYS A 437 -19.07 -3.31 -11.07
N ALA A 438 -18.98 -3.60 -12.37
CA ALA A 438 -19.79 -4.64 -13.00
C ALA A 438 -19.28 -6.03 -12.57
N GLU A 439 -19.99 -7.10 -12.88
CA GLU A 439 -19.66 -8.48 -12.48
C GLU A 439 -18.23 -8.91 -12.85
N ALA A 440 -17.72 -8.47 -14.01
CA ALA A 440 -16.34 -8.70 -14.45
C ALA A 440 -15.33 -7.66 -13.91
N GLY A 441 -15.78 -6.65 -13.17
CA GLY A 441 -14.97 -5.56 -12.64
C GLY A 441 -14.26 -5.92 -11.33
N GLY A 442 -13.69 -4.90 -10.70
CA GLY A 442 -12.98 -5.02 -9.41
C GLY A 442 -11.61 -5.70 -9.50
N THR A 443 -11.10 -5.95 -10.71
CA THR A 443 -9.77 -6.49 -10.95
C THR A 443 -8.75 -5.36 -11.03
N PRO A 444 -7.60 -5.46 -10.34
CA PRO A 444 -6.53 -4.46 -10.47
C PRO A 444 -5.93 -4.51 -11.87
N VAL A 445 -5.64 -3.34 -12.44
CA VAL A 445 -4.96 -3.19 -13.74
C VAL A 445 -3.52 -2.80 -13.47
N GLN A 446 -2.58 -3.55 -14.04
CA GLN A 446 -1.15 -3.31 -13.91
C GLN A 446 -0.72 -2.07 -14.71
N ASN A 447 0.31 -1.38 -14.25
CA ASN A 447 0.87 -0.21 -14.92
C ASN A 447 1.76 -0.62 -16.11
N VAL A 448 1.14 -0.93 -17.22
CA VAL A 448 1.83 -1.41 -18.43
C VAL A 448 2.38 -0.26 -19.28
N ALA A 449 3.44 -0.55 -20.02
CA ALA A 449 3.98 0.36 -21.02
C ALA A 449 3.02 0.52 -22.20
N ILE A 450 2.91 1.75 -22.72
CA ILE A 450 2.13 2.13 -23.89
C ILE A 450 2.95 3.02 -24.83
N GLY A 451 2.61 3.06 -26.11
CA GLY A 451 3.20 3.96 -27.08
C GLY A 451 2.31 5.18 -27.33
N PHE A 452 2.91 6.37 -27.43
CA PHE A 452 2.25 7.58 -27.90
C PHE A 452 2.48 7.82 -29.41
N ASP A 453 3.26 6.96 -30.04
CA ASP A 453 3.42 6.91 -31.50
C ASP A 453 3.56 5.44 -31.97
N VAL A 454 3.31 5.21 -33.26
CA VAL A 454 3.26 3.89 -33.87
C VAL A 454 4.59 3.14 -33.84
N VAL A 455 5.71 3.85 -33.79
CA VAL A 455 7.06 3.27 -33.79
C VAL A 455 7.64 3.12 -32.37
N GLY A 456 6.90 3.50 -31.35
CA GLY A 456 7.31 3.38 -29.94
C GLY A 456 8.48 4.27 -29.54
N LYS A 457 8.73 5.38 -30.26
CA LYS A 457 9.77 6.35 -29.88
C LYS A 457 9.36 7.19 -28.68
N ARG A 458 8.06 7.50 -28.56
CA ARG A 458 7.48 8.14 -27.39
C ARG A 458 6.67 7.09 -26.64
N THR A 459 7.14 6.73 -25.46
CA THR A 459 6.51 5.75 -24.59
C THR A 459 6.11 6.38 -23.26
N GLY A 460 5.15 5.79 -22.62
CA GLY A 460 4.71 6.07 -21.26
C GLY A 460 4.06 4.83 -20.69
N THR A 461 3.22 5.01 -19.69
CA THR A 461 2.54 3.93 -18.99
C THR A 461 1.05 4.21 -18.84
N LEU A 462 0.28 3.21 -18.40
CA LEU A 462 -1.12 3.40 -18.05
C LEU A 462 -1.31 4.48 -16.96
N ASN A 463 -0.37 4.59 -15.99
CA ASN A 463 -0.43 5.61 -14.97
C ASN A 463 -0.31 7.04 -15.54
N ASP A 464 0.42 7.23 -16.63
CA ASP A 464 0.49 8.53 -17.30
C ASP A 464 -0.86 8.92 -17.88
N LEU A 465 -1.60 7.96 -18.45
CA LEU A 465 -2.99 8.19 -18.88
C LEU A 465 -3.92 8.48 -17.71
N LEU A 466 -3.81 7.74 -16.60
CA LEU A 466 -4.63 7.97 -15.40
C LEU A 466 -4.32 9.34 -14.78
N ASN A 467 -3.05 9.77 -14.81
CA ASN A 467 -2.65 11.11 -14.37
C ASN A 467 -3.27 12.20 -15.27
N TRP A 468 -3.22 12.00 -16.59
CA TRP A 468 -3.86 12.91 -17.56
C TRP A 468 -5.39 12.97 -17.39
N CYS A 469 -6.03 11.90 -16.88
CA CYS A 469 -7.47 11.91 -16.60
C CYS A 469 -7.88 12.82 -15.43
N GLU A 470 -6.94 13.31 -14.59
CA GLU A 470 -7.18 14.25 -13.48
C GLU A 470 -8.29 13.80 -12.51
N GLY A 471 -8.33 12.50 -12.24
CA GLY A 471 -9.33 11.87 -11.37
C GLY A 471 -10.63 11.44 -12.07
N ARG A 472 -10.75 11.65 -13.38
CA ARG A 472 -11.85 11.10 -14.18
C ARG A 472 -11.63 9.62 -14.49
N LEU A 473 -12.71 8.95 -14.87
CA LEU A 473 -12.66 7.57 -15.38
C LEU A 473 -11.98 7.55 -16.75
N LEU A 474 -11.29 6.45 -17.08
CA LEU A 474 -10.65 6.23 -18.37
C LEU A 474 -11.41 5.15 -19.14
N LEU A 475 -12.01 5.53 -20.28
CA LEU A 475 -12.63 4.59 -21.23
C LEU A 475 -11.62 4.27 -22.33
N LEU A 476 -11.16 3.04 -22.38
CA LEU A 476 -10.30 2.51 -23.43
C LEU A 476 -11.16 1.81 -24.49
N LEU A 477 -10.98 2.21 -25.75
CA LEU A 477 -11.68 1.64 -26.91
C LEU A 477 -10.66 0.94 -27.82
N PHE A 478 -10.74 -0.38 -27.91
CA PHE A 478 -9.80 -1.20 -28.65
C PHE A 478 -10.21 -1.36 -30.12
N GLY A 479 -9.31 -0.95 -31.01
CA GLY A 479 -9.49 -1.03 -32.45
C GLY A 479 -10.12 0.22 -33.07
N ARG A 480 -10.76 0.08 -34.24
CA ARG A 480 -11.38 1.21 -34.96
C ARG A 480 -12.76 1.55 -34.39
N ILE A 481 -12.98 2.84 -34.16
CA ILE A 481 -14.28 3.37 -33.78
C ILE A 481 -15.03 3.77 -35.05
N PRO A 482 -16.26 3.30 -35.25
CA PRO A 482 -17.10 3.77 -36.38
C PRO A 482 -17.32 5.27 -36.29
N ALA A 483 -17.21 5.99 -37.43
CA ALA A 483 -17.40 7.43 -37.49
C ALA A 483 -18.75 7.89 -36.94
N MET A 484 -19.79 7.07 -37.10
CA MET A 484 -21.16 7.32 -36.60
C MET A 484 -21.23 7.34 -35.06
N ASP A 485 -20.27 6.74 -34.36
CA ASP A 485 -20.25 6.67 -32.89
C ASP A 485 -19.51 7.87 -32.26
N LEU A 486 -18.68 8.58 -33.01
CA LEU A 486 -17.89 9.72 -32.51
C LEU A 486 -18.74 10.83 -31.87
N PRO A 487 -19.86 11.30 -32.45
CA PRO A 487 -20.67 12.33 -31.81
C PRO A 487 -21.25 11.90 -30.47
N ARG A 488 -21.61 10.62 -30.32
CA ARG A 488 -22.15 10.06 -29.07
C ARG A 488 -21.07 9.97 -28.00
N LEU A 489 -19.85 9.58 -28.36
CA LEU A 489 -18.71 9.54 -27.47
C LEU A 489 -18.30 10.94 -26.98
N CYS A 490 -18.30 11.93 -27.88
CA CYS A 490 -18.07 13.33 -27.53
C CYS A 490 -19.14 13.84 -26.53
N ALA A 491 -20.41 13.58 -26.78
CA ALA A 491 -21.49 13.94 -25.86
C ALA A 491 -21.32 13.26 -24.48
N LEU A 492 -20.91 11.99 -24.45
CA LEU A 492 -20.68 11.23 -23.23
C LEU A 492 -19.56 11.87 -22.38
N SER A 493 -18.42 12.27 -22.99
CA SER A 493 -17.30 12.89 -22.29
C SER A 493 -17.59 14.32 -21.79
N GLN A 494 -18.59 14.99 -22.37
CA GLN A 494 -19.08 16.29 -21.91
C GLN A 494 -20.02 16.18 -20.71
N GLN A 495 -20.82 15.11 -20.66
CA GLN A 495 -21.85 14.91 -19.64
C GLN A 495 -21.41 14.12 -18.43
N LEU A 496 -20.44 13.23 -18.59
CA LEU A 496 -19.95 12.34 -17.53
C LEU A 496 -18.43 12.49 -17.34
N PRO A 497 -17.91 12.22 -16.14
CA PRO A 497 -16.49 12.40 -15.79
C PRO A 497 -15.62 11.28 -16.39
N VAL A 498 -15.50 11.25 -17.71
CA VAL A 498 -14.73 10.25 -18.43
C VAL A 498 -13.80 10.89 -19.47
N ARG A 499 -12.57 10.36 -19.56
CA ARG A 499 -11.69 10.56 -20.71
C ARG A 499 -11.75 9.33 -21.59
N ILE A 500 -11.78 9.53 -22.90
CA ILE A 500 -11.91 8.47 -23.89
C ILE A 500 -10.62 8.38 -24.69
N VAL A 501 -10.02 7.20 -24.72
CA VAL A 501 -8.77 6.93 -25.41
C VAL A 501 -8.95 5.74 -26.33
N GLN A 502 -8.60 5.91 -27.60
CA GLN A 502 -8.56 4.83 -28.57
C GLN A 502 -7.23 4.06 -28.43
N VAL A 503 -7.33 2.74 -28.35
CA VAL A 503 -6.19 1.84 -28.30
C VAL A 503 -6.00 1.18 -29.65
N LEU A 504 -4.86 1.41 -30.27
CA LEU A 504 -4.52 0.93 -31.60
C LEU A 504 -3.40 -0.12 -31.52
N GLU A 505 -3.43 -1.06 -32.44
CA GLU A 505 -2.32 -1.95 -32.69
C GLU A 505 -1.31 -1.27 -33.63
N PRO A 506 0.00 -1.49 -33.50
CA PRO A 506 1.04 -0.83 -34.33
C PRO A 506 0.88 -1.05 -35.83
N THR A 507 0.23 -2.12 -36.23
CA THR A 507 -0.04 -2.50 -37.62
C THR A 507 -1.24 -1.76 -38.25
N LEU A 508 -2.08 -1.11 -37.46
CA LEU A 508 -3.24 -0.36 -37.90
C LEU A 508 -2.83 1.06 -38.32
N GLN A 509 -2.61 1.28 -39.62
CA GLN A 509 -2.49 2.63 -40.16
C GLN A 509 -3.82 3.37 -40.02
N ILE A 510 -3.80 4.53 -39.35
CA ILE A 510 -4.95 5.41 -39.26
C ILE A 510 -5.11 6.11 -40.61
N THR A 511 -6.05 5.63 -41.44
CA THR A 511 -6.51 6.36 -42.61
C THR A 511 -7.71 7.21 -42.21
N GLY A 512 -7.48 8.49 -41.91
CA GLY A 512 -8.53 9.44 -41.52
C GLY A 512 -8.10 10.27 -40.31
N HIS A 513 -8.39 11.57 -40.31
CA HIS A 513 -8.07 12.48 -39.21
C HIS A 513 -8.63 11.94 -37.90
N PRO A 514 -7.80 11.86 -36.82
CA PRO A 514 -8.31 11.63 -35.48
C PRO A 514 -9.05 12.92 -35.06
N SER A 515 -10.34 12.98 -35.39
CA SER A 515 -11.16 14.05 -34.87
C SER A 515 -11.26 13.90 -33.36
N ALA A 516 -10.54 14.72 -32.63
CA ALA A 516 -10.73 15.05 -31.22
C ALA A 516 -10.65 13.91 -30.19
N GLN A 517 -10.06 12.76 -30.48
CA GLN A 517 -9.84 11.69 -29.50
C GLN A 517 -8.35 11.42 -29.35
N GLU A 518 -7.90 11.38 -28.09
CA GLU A 518 -6.57 10.90 -27.74
C GLU A 518 -6.44 9.42 -28.14
N HIS A 519 -5.29 9.02 -28.63
CA HIS A 519 -5.01 7.62 -28.95
C HIS A 519 -3.64 7.19 -28.44
N VAL A 520 -3.54 5.89 -28.17
CA VAL A 520 -2.31 5.22 -27.75
C VAL A 520 -2.14 3.92 -28.51
N TYR A 521 -0.92 3.40 -28.52
CA TYR A 521 -0.56 2.13 -29.15
C TYR A 521 -0.27 1.08 -28.10
N ASP A 522 -0.93 -0.07 -28.22
CA ASP A 522 -0.63 -1.26 -27.43
C ASP A 522 0.49 -2.04 -28.13
N LEU A 523 1.74 -1.61 -27.88
CA LEU A 523 2.93 -2.06 -28.63
C LEU A 523 3.15 -3.56 -28.61
N ASN A 524 2.82 -4.22 -27.49
CA ASN A 524 3.09 -5.64 -27.25
C ASN A 524 1.83 -6.44 -26.84
N GLY A 525 0.64 -5.85 -26.95
CA GLY A 525 -0.61 -6.44 -26.45
C GLY A 525 -0.72 -6.41 -24.92
N HIS A 526 0.18 -5.72 -24.23
CA HIS A 526 0.22 -5.71 -22.76
C HIS A 526 -0.96 -4.94 -22.15
N LEU A 527 -1.40 -3.84 -22.77
CA LEU A 527 -2.56 -3.08 -22.29
C LEU A 527 -3.85 -3.92 -22.42
N ARG A 528 -4.00 -4.63 -23.53
CA ARG A 528 -5.12 -5.56 -23.75
C ARG A 528 -5.07 -6.72 -22.73
N GLN A 529 -3.90 -7.23 -22.43
CA GLN A 529 -3.72 -8.30 -21.45
C GLN A 529 -3.99 -7.80 -20.02
N ALA A 530 -3.43 -6.67 -19.60
CA ALA A 530 -3.60 -6.11 -18.26
C ALA A 530 -5.06 -5.71 -17.95
N THR A 531 -5.81 -5.30 -18.97
CA THR A 531 -7.23 -4.95 -18.85
C THR A 531 -8.17 -6.14 -19.08
N HIS A 532 -7.64 -7.36 -19.28
CA HIS A 532 -8.40 -8.56 -19.62
C HIS A 532 -9.28 -8.40 -20.86
N ALA A 533 -8.84 -7.57 -21.81
CA ALA A 533 -9.60 -7.18 -22.99
C ALA A 533 -9.33 -8.04 -24.23
N GLN A 534 -8.86 -9.31 -24.09
CA GLN A 534 -8.55 -10.19 -25.24
C GLN A 534 -9.74 -10.35 -26.19
N SER A 535 -10.95 -10.40 -25.64
CA SER A 535 -12.19 -10.47 -26.41
C SER A 535 -13.05 -9.20 -26.31
N LEU A 536 -12.71 -8.25 -25.43
CA LEU A 536 -13.47 -7.03 -25.20
C LEU A 536 -13.07 -5.92 -26.18
N GLN A 537 -14.00 -5.04 -26.50
CA GLN A 537 -13.78 -3.89 -27.38
C GLN A 537 -13.75 -2.57 -26.61
N TRP A 538 -14.30 -2.52 -25.43
CA TRP A 538 -14.16 -1.39 -24.52
C TRP A 538 -13.95 -1.85 -23.09
N VAL A 539 -13.17 -1.09 -22.34
CA VAL A 539 -13.00 -1.25 -20.89
C VAL A 539 -13.01 0.11 -20.21
N LEU A 540 -13.61 0.15 -19.04
CA LEU A 540 -13.66 1.32 -18.17
C LEU A 540 -12.73 1.10 -16.99
N VAL A 541 -11.70 1.96 -16.87
CA VAL A 541 -10.69 1.91 -15.80
C VAL A 541 -10.93 3.08 -14.85
N ARG A 542 -10.86 2.80 -13.55
CA ARG A 542 -10.97 3.79 -12.47
C ARG A 542 -9.63 4.49 -12.23
N PRO A 543 -9.63 5.69 -11.59
CA PRO A 543 -8.41 6.42 -11.29
C PRO A 543 -7.42 5.68 -10.36
N ASP A 544 -7.90 4.72 -9.53
CA ASP A 544 -7.10 3.83 -8.68
C ASP A 544 -6.56 2.60 -9.42
N ALA A 545 -6.63 2.60 -10.77
CA ALA A 545 -6.22 1.51 -11.65
C ALA A 545 -6.94 0.19 -11.33
N TYR A 546 -8.26 0.25 -11.20
CA TYR A 546 -9.13 -0.92 -11.14
C TYR A 546 -10.11 -0.93 -12.32
N LEU A 547 -10.39 -2.10 -12.83
CA LEU A 547 -11.39 -2.29 -13.87
C LEU A 547 -12.79 -2.08 -13.28
N ALA A 548 -13.54 -1.11 -13.80
CA ALA A 548 -14.95 -0.90 -13.41
C ALA A 548 -15.89 -1.79 -14.22
N ALA A 549 -15.66 -1.87 -15.53
CA ALA A 549 -16.48 -2.65 -16.46
C ALA A 549 -15.74 -2.91 -17.77
N GLY A 550 -16.25 -3.82 -18.57
CA GLY A 550 -15.83 -4.06 -19.94
C GLY A 550 -16.92 -4.74 -20.76
N GLY A 551 -16.84 -4.64 -22.09
CA GLY A 551 -17.84 -5.22 -22.95
C GLY A 551 -17.47 -5.22 -24.44
N HIS A 552 -18.40 -5.72 -25.24
CA HIS A 552 -18.27 -5.79 -26.71
C HIS A 552 -19.02 -4.65 -27.39
N SER A 553 -18.56 -4.24 -28.57
CA SER A 553 -19.35 -3.37 -29.42
C SER A 553 -20.58 -4.12 -29.97
N GLY A 554 -21.71 -3.42 -30.08
CA GLY A 554 -22.95 -3.97 -30.55
C GLY A 554 -24.07 -2.92 -30.46
N PRO A 555 -25.29 -3.20 -30.83
CA PRO A 555 -26.36 -2.18 -30.88
C PRO A 555 -26.62 -1.43 -29.57
N LYS A 556 -26.29 -2.04 -28.44
CA LYS A 556 -26.52 -1.47 -27.08
C LYS A 556 -25.25 -1.05 -26.33
N TRP A 557 -24.08 -1.05 -26.95
CA TRP A 557 -22.81 -0.82 -26.23
C TRP A 557 -22.73 0.58 -25.57
N HIS A 558 -23.29 1.62 -26.21
CA HIS A 558 -23.34 2.96 -25.61
C HIS A 558 -24.13 2.99 -24.31
N SER A 559 -25.29 2.34 -24.26
CA SER A 559 -26.09 2.26 -23.04
C SER A 559 -25.39 1.45 -21.95
N GLN A 560 -24.64 0.42 -22.32
CA GLN A 560 -23.80 -0.35 -21.36
C GLN A 560 -22.67 0.50 -20.78
N VAL A 561 -21.96 1.28 -21.62
CA VAL A 561 -20.93 2.22 -21.16
C VAL A 561 -21.53 3.28 -20.24
N THR A 562 -22.67 3.89 -20.61
CA THR A 562 -23.35 4.88 -19.79
C THR A 562 -23.76 4.29 -18.43
N ALA A 563 -24.33 3.10 -18.40
CA ALA A 563 -24.70 2.42 -17.16
C ALA A 563 -23.45 2.11 -16.28
N ALA A 564 -22.35 1.70 -16.91
CA ALA A 564 -21.09 1.46 -16.21
C ALA A 564 -20.51 2.75 -15.59
N LEU A 565 -20.55 3.86 -16.32
CA LEU A 565 -20.12 5.17 -15.82
C LEU A 565 -20.96 5.66 -14.65
N LEU A 566 -22.29 5.60 -14.76
CA LEU A 566 -23.21 5.97 -13.67
C LEU A 566 -22.96 5.12 -12.43
N ARG A 567 -22.74 3.82 -12.58
CA ARG A 567 -22.39 2.92 -11.49
C ARG A 567 -21.03 3.32 -10.86
N ALA A 568 -19.99 3.49 -11.66
CA ALA A 568 -18.64 3.82 -11.18
C ALA A 568 -18.56 5.19 -10.50
N THR A 569 -19.51 6.11 -10.77
CA THR A 569 -19.63 7.43 -10.12
C THR A 569 -20.62 7.44 -8.94
N GLY A 570 -21.23 6.30 -8.60
CA GLY A 570 -22.22 6.20 -7.53
C GLY A 570 -23.59 6.82 -7.88
N ALA A 571 -23.81 7.30 -9.10
CA ALA A 571 -25.09 7.88 -9.53
C ALA A 571 -26.15 6.82 -9.88
N GLY A 572 -25.72 5.58 -10.13
CA GLY A 572 -26.57 4.45 -10.49
C GLY A 572 -26.65 3.35 -9.42
N ILE A 573 -26.28 3.64 -8.17
CA ILE A 573 -26.32 2.71 -7.05
C ILE A 573 -27.53 2.97 -6.16
#